data_b30e0756b9af5f0cef2b435f9397b3d8
#
_entry.id   b30e0756b9af5f0cef2b435f9397b3d8
#
_cell.length_a   1.000
_cell.length_b   1.000
_cell.length_c   1.000
_cell.angle_alpha   90.00
_cell.angle_beta   90.00
_cell.angle_gamma   90.00
#
_symmetry.space_group_name_H-M   'P 1'
#
loop_
_entity.id
_entity.type
_entity.pdbx_description
1 polymer ?
#
loop_
_entity_poly.entity_id
_entity_poly.type
_entity_poly.pdbx_seq_one_letter_code
_entity_poly.pdbx_strand_id
1 'polypeptide(L)'
;MILNEEYLSSTALSQSKLKKLLVHPQLFINYNNEDDTDEPKETTVIGDAVDLILTQSSEAFYDSFYTTDVEKPGAMMGVFVWTLFINRESSDAEQIAYERSGFKIKLEKVRERYEKEGKYYYEALLESNGKSVITSSQKAKIDAIVESLKYNDFTQEWINGSERYEVHKQVVVEFNYGKHKCKGLLDLVVLDKETGVVYPIDLKTTSSPTHFWMSMFWKFRYDIQAAFYTYGVIASGLVEKLGGKSLHPFRFIVENQDYPGSPLIYEMSEEILKIGQFGGEHNGRQYEGFDQAVARYEWHVENDLWNYPMHDYQNKGIRIIGQ
;
A
#
# COMPACT_ATOMS: atom_id res chain seq x y z
N MET A 1 1.01 -17.86 -2.77
CA MET A 1 2.07 -17.72 -3.80
C MET A 1 2.91 -16.55 -3.34
N ILE A 2 4.12 -16.79 -2.85
CA ILE A 2 5.06 -15.70 -2.53
C ILE A 2 5.16 -14.86 -3.80
N LEU A 3 4.96 -13.54 -3.71
CA LEU A 3 5.19 -12.62 -4.82
C LEU A 3 6.48 -13.05 -5.52
N ASN A 4 6.39 -13.38 -6.80
CA ASN A 4 7.51 -13.88 -7.55
C ASN A 4 8.67 -12.88 -7.40
N GLU A 5 9.83 -13.32 -6.97
CA GLU A 5 11.04 -12.48 -6.83
C GLU A 5 11.30 -11.71 -8.14
N GLU A 6 10.93 -12.28 -9.28
CA GLU A 6 10.99 -11.68 -10.60
C GLU A 6 10.08 -10.43 -10.69
N TYR A 7 8.87 -10.46 -10.14
CA TYR A 7 8.00 -9.28 -10.09
C TYR A 7 8.61 -8.17 -9.21
N LEU A 8 9.13 -8.52 -8.04
CA LEU A 8 9.72 -7.54 -7.11
C LEU A 8 10.98 -6.90 -7.67
N SER A 9 11.87 -7.70 -8.27
CA SER A 9 13.15 -7.23 -8.84
C SER A 9 13.01 -6.48 -10.17
N SER A 10 11.86 -6.58 -10.85
CA SER A 10 11.61 -5.91 -12.12
C SER A 10 11.69 -4.38 -11.98
N THR A 11 12.44 -3.74 -12.88
CA THR A 11 12.57 -2.27 -12.96
C THR A 11 11.41 -1.57 -13.66
N ALA A 12 10.41 -2.31 -14.15
CA ALA A 12 9.23 -1.79 -14.81
C ALA A 12 8.52 -0.73 -13.97
N LEU A 13 7.89 0.24 -14.61
CA LEU A 13 7.12 1.28 -13.94
C LEU A 13 5.87 0.68 -13.30
N SER A 14 5.58 1.09 -12.07
CA SER A 14 4.35 0.75 -11.37
C SER A 14 3.60 2.02 -10.95
N GLN A 15 2.31 1.89 -10.70
CA GLN A 15 1.51 3.03 -10.24
C GLN A 15 2.07 3.65 -8.94
N SER A 16 2.65 2.83 -8.05
CA SER A 16 3.23 3.32 -6.80
C SER A 16 4.48 4.17 -7.04
N LYS A 17 5.39 3.73 -7.93
CA LYS A 17 6.56 4.52 -8.34
C LYS A 17 6.15 5.83 -9.01
N LEU A 18 5.17 5.79 -9.91
CA LEU A 18 4.67 6.99 -10.61
C LEU A 18 4.02 7.98 -9.64
N LYS A 19 3.25 7.52 -8.66
CA LYS A 19 2.71 8.38 -7.60
C LYS A 19 3.82 9.05 -6.77
N LYS A 20 4.89 8.34 -6.43
CA LYS A 20 6.04 8.92 -5.74
C LYS A 20 6.73 10.00 -6.58
N LEU A 21 6.86 9.79 -7.89
CA LEU A 21 7.43 10.79 -8.80
C LEU A 21 6.60 12.08 -8.85
N LEU A 22 5.28 11.98 -8.83
CA LEU A 22 4.40 13.16 -8.76
C LEU A 22 4.59 13.98 -7.48
N VAL A 23 5.02 13.34 -6.39
CA VAL A 23 5.36 14.04 -5.15
C VAL A 23 6.76 14.65 -5.22
N HIS A 24 7.77 13.85 -5.52
CA HIS A 24 9.16 14.30 -5.63
C HIS A 24 10.03 13.24 -6.34
N PRO A 25 10.93 13.62 -7.29
CA PRO A 25 11.75 12.66 -8.04
C PRO A 25 12.70 11.85 -7.15
N GLN A 26 13.18 12.39 -6.03
CA GLN A 26 13.99 11.63 -5.07
C GLN A 26 13.23 10.46 -4.45
N LEU A 27 11.92 10.57 -4.23
CA LEU A 27 11.09 9.46 -3.74
C LEU A 27 10.91 8.35 -4.80
N PHE A 28 11.03 8.69 -6.07
CA PHE A 28 11.01 7.72 -7.16
C PHE A 28 12.31 6.91 -7.25
N ILE A 29 13.47 7.58 -7.27
CA ILE A 29 14.76 6.90 -7.41
C ILE A 29 15.13 6.08 -6.17
N ASN A 30 14.71 6.52 -4.99
CA ASN A 30 14.93 5.83 -3.73
C ASN A 30 13.81 4.84 -3.37
N TYR A 31 12.84 4.60 -4.26
CA TYR A 31 11.65 3.79 -3.98
C TYR A 31 11.97 2.39 -3.42
N ASN A 32 13.04 1.75 -3.88
CA ASN A 32 13.47 0.44 -3.42
C ASN A 32 14.57 0.51 -2.35
N ASN A 33 15.08 1.73 -2.06
CA ASN A 33 16.20 1.99 -1.13
C ASN A 33 15.75 2.87 0.03
N GLU A 34 14.44 3.06 0.21
CA GLU A 34 13.94 3.65 1.46
C GLU A 34 14.40 2.68 2.57
N ASP A 35 15.53 3.02 3.23
CA ASP A 35 15.84 2.49 4.55
C ASP A 35 14.70 2.94 5.46
N ASP A 36 13.65 2.14 5.50
CA ASP A 36 12.49 2.41 6.33
C ASP A 36 12.90 2.15 7.79
N THR A 37 13.64 3.12 8.31
CA THR A 37 14.12 3.08 9.70
C THR A 37 12.99 3.36 10.69
N ASP A 38 11.80 3.76 10.19
CA ASP A 38 10.61 3.94 11.01
C ASP A 38 9.87 2.60 11.18
N GLU A 39 9.33 2.39 12.36
CA GLU A 39 8.45 1.25 12.57
C GLU A 39 7.20 1.38 11.71
N PRO A 40 6.78 0.30 11.00
CA PRO A 40 5.59 0.33 10.17
C PRO A 40 4.36 0.79 10.95
N LYS A 41 3.52 1.62 10.32
CA LYS A 41 2.28 2.09 10.95
C LYS A 41 1.33 0.92 11.16
N GLU A 42 0.67 0.87 12.31
CA GLU A 42 -0.32 -0.16 12.64
C GLU A 42 -1.34 -0.38 11.52
N THR A 43 -1.87 0.72 10.96
CA THR A 43 -2.86 0.64 9.88
C THR A 43 -2.33 -0.03 8.62
N THR A 44 -1.05 0.14 8.31
CA THR A 44 -0.38 -0.53 7.18
C THR A 44 -0.20 -2.01 7.49
N VAL A 45 0.33 -2.33 8.68
CA VAL A 45 0.54 -3.72 9.13
C VAL A 45 -0.76 -4.53 9.11
N ILE A 46 -1.87 -3.95 9.61
CA ILE A 46 -3.19 -4.60 9.57
C ILE A 46 -3.64 -4.79 8.12
N GLY A 47 -3.48 -3.78 7.27
CA GLY A 47 -3.85 -3.86 5.85
C GLY A 47 -3.10 -4.96 5.12
N ASP A 48 -1.79 -5.02 5.28
CA ASP A 48 -0.94 -6.02 4.66
C ASP A 48 -1.27 -7.44 5.14
N ALA A 49 -1.57 -7.60 6.44
CA ALA A 49 -1.98 -8.87 7.01
C ALA A 49 -3.34 -9.36 6.47
N VAL A 50 -4.32 -8.46 6.37
CA VAL A 50 -5.64 -8.74 5.78
C VAL A 50 -5.50 -9.13 4.31
N ASP A 51 -4.74 -8.35 3.53
CA ASP A 51 -4.49 -8.65 2.12
C ASP A 51 -3.86 -10.03 1.96
N LEU A 52 -2.82 -10.34 2.72
CA LEU A 52 -2.13 -11.62 2.66
C LEU A 52 -3.05 -12.81 2.94
N ILE A 53 -3.91 -12.72 3.96
CA ILE A 53 -4.87 -13.79 4.30
C ILE A 53 -5.93 -13.96 3.21
N LEU A 54 -6.43 -12.85 2.65
CA LEU A 54 -7.51 -12.90 1.66
C LEU A 54 -7.03 -13.31 0.28
N THR A 55 -5.81 -12.88 -0.10
CA THR A 55 -5.30 -13.06 -1.47
C THR A 55 -4.33 -14.23 -1.61
N GLN A 56 -3.69 -14.67 -0.54
CA GLN A 56 -2.75 -15.79 -0.57
C GLN A 56 -3.24 -16.94 0.31
N SER A 57 -2.75 -17.05 1.56
CA SER A 57 -3.16 -18.10 2.47
C SER A 57 -2.88 -17.75 3.93
N SER A 58 -3.44 -18.55 4.84
CA SER A 58 -3.11 -18.46 6.26
C SER A 58 -1.65 -18.82 6.54
N GLU A 59 -1.06 -19.74 5.79
CA GLU A 59 0.35 -20.13 5.94
C GLU A 59 1.26 -18.94 5.58
N ALA A 60 1.00 -18.23 4.47
CA ALA A 60 1.74 -17.03 4.08
C ALA A 60 1.68 -15.93 5.16
N PHE A 61 0.54 -15.82 5.85
CA PHE A 61 0.41 -14.93 7.00
C PHE A 61 1.37 -15.34 8.13
N TYR A 62 1.38 -16.60 8.54
CA TYR A 62 2.28 -17.06 9.63
C TYR A 62 3.76 -17.05 9.23
N ASP A 63 4.08 -17.09 7.95
CA ASP A 63 5.45 -16.91 7.44
C ASP A 63 5.91 -15.46 7.54
N SER A 64 5.00 -14.51 7.43
CA SER A 64 5.28 -13.06 7.38
C SER A 64 5.08 -12.34 8.72
N PHE A 65 4.22 -12.89 9.60
CA PHE A 65 3.84 -12.24 10.86
C PHE A 65 4.11 -13.13 12.08
N TYR A 66 4.57 -12.48 13.14
CA TYR A 66 4.74 -13.06 14.48
C TYR A 66 3.74 -12.46 15.44
N THR A 67 2.90 -13.28 16.05
CA THR A 67 1.88 -12.84 17.01
C THR A 67 2.40 -12.95 18.44
N THR A 68 2.23 -11.88 19.25
CA THR A 68 2.63 -11.81 20.65
C THR A 68 1.50 -11.25 21.51
N ASP A 69 1.45 -11.69 22.77
CA ASP A 69 0.55 -11.13 23.79
C ASP A 69 1.12 -9.85 24.42
N VAL A 70 2.35 -9.49 24.06
CA VAL A 70 3.00 -8.29 24.58
C VAL A 70 2.52 -7.07 23.79
N GLU A 71 1.89 -6.14 24.49
CA GLU A 71 1.44 -4.89 23.90
C GLU A 71 2.61 -3.97 23.53
N LYS A 72 2.47 -3.27 22.42
CA LYS A 72 3.44 -2.28 21.98
C LYS A 72 3.50 -1.12 22.98
N PRO A 73 4.69 -0.70 23.43
CA PRO A 73 4.82 0.41 24.36
C PRO A 73 4.40 1.74 23.71
N GLY A 74 4.05 2.72 24.57
CA GLY A 74 3.61 4.05 24.13
C GLY A 74 4.66 4.78 23.26
N ALA A 75 4.20 5.80 22.51
CA ALA A 75 4.88 6.40 21.35
C ALA A 75 6.40 6.60 21.50
N MET A 76 6.90 7.31 22.53
CA MET A 76 8.35 7.54 22.69
C MET A 76 9.10 6.26 23.05
N MET A 77 8.52 5.39 23.88
CA MET A 77 9.15 4.13 24.24
C MET A 77 9.11 3.16 23.06
N GLY A 78 8.05 3.16 22.26
CA GLY A 78 7.98 2.39 21.02
C GLY A 78 9.08 2.77 20.04
N VAL A 79 9.28 4.07 19.80
CA VAL A 79 10.39 4.57 18.95
C VAL A 79 11.75 4.17 19.54
N PHE A 80 11.93 4.25 20.87
CA PHE A 80 13.17 3.82 21.52
C PHE A 80 13.44 2.34 21.29
N VAL A 81 12.45 1.49 21.54
CA VAL A 81 12.57 0.03 21.41
C VAL A 81 12.81 -0.38 19.96
N TRP A 82 12.05 0.20 19.02
CA TRP A 82 12.23 -0.09 17.59
C TRP A 82 13.62 0.35 17.10
N THR A 83 14.05 1.57 17.45
CA THR A 83 15.36 2.08 17.05
C THR A 83 16.49 1.26 17.67
N LEU A 84 16.35 0.82 18.92
CA LEU A 84 17.31 -0.07 19.58
C LEU A 84 17.38 -1.42 18.83
N PHE A 85 16.24 -1.97 18.42
CA PHE A 85 16.17 -3.25 17.71
C PHE A 85 16.84 -3.18 16.33
N ILE A 86 16.52 -2.15 15.51
CA ILE A 86 17.12 -2.05 14.16
C ILE A 86 18.61 -1.74 14.17
N ASN A 87 19.12 -1.13 15.25
CA ASN A 87 20.53 -0.81 15.42
C ASN A 87 21.27 -1.77 16.38
N ARG A 88 20.67 -2.91 16.74
CA ARG A 88 21.18 -3.82 17.79
C ARG A 88 22.62 -4.30 17.60
N GLU A 89 23.11 -4.30 16.37
CA GLU A 89 24.50 -4.67 16.03
C GLU A 89 25.50 -3.50 16.23
N SER A 90 25.00 -2.28 16.47
CA SER A 90 25.83 -1.11 16.69
C SER A 90 26.24 -0.97 18.17
N SER A 91 27.49 -0.61 18.45
CA SER A 91 27.93 -0.25 19.80
C SER A 91 27.17 0.92 20.40
N ASP A 92 26.63 1.80 19.56
CA ASP A 92 25.94 3.04 19.93
C ASP A 92 24.43 2.94 19.86
N ALA A 93 23.88 1.71 19.67
CA ALA A 93 22.45 1.45 19.48
C ALA A 93 21.55 2.16 20.50
N GLU A 94 21.92 2.12 21.78
CA GLU A 94 21.15 2.75 22.85
C GLU A 94 21.15 4.29 22.75
N GLN A 95 22.32 4.87 22.44
CA GLN A 95 22.44 6.32 22.27
C GLN A 95 21.62 6.80 21.06
N ILE A 96 21.69 6.09 19.93
CA ILE A 96 20.90 6.36 18.73
C ILE A 96 19.38 6.27 19.06
N ALA A 97 18.98 5.23 19.78
CA ALA A 97 17.58 5.03 20.19
C ALA A 97 17.10 6.16 21.11
N TYR A 98 17.93 6.59 22.05
CA TYR A 98 17.62 7.69 22.96
C TYR A 98 17.41 9.01 22.20
N GLU A 99 18.33 9.37 21.32
CA GLU A 99 18.25 10.60 20.53
C GLU A 99 17.02 10.63 19.63
N ARG A 100 16.73 9.51 18.96
CA ARG A 100 15.59 9.40 18.04
C ARG A 100 14.25 9.38 18.76
N SER A 101 14.17 8.79 19.95
CA SER A 101 12.91 8.68 20.72
C SER A 101 12.33 10.01 21.18
N GLY A 102 13.17 11.06 21.23
CA GLY A 102 12.75 12.39 21.66
C GLY A 102 12.49 12.53 23.16
N PHE A 103 12.93 11.57 24.00
CA PHE A 103 12.86 11.71 25.45
C PHE A 103 13.58 12.96 25.96
N LYS A 104 12.95 13.68 26.87
CA LYS A 104 13.52 14.89 27.54
C LYS A 104 14.09 14.60 28.92
N ILE A 105 14.06 13.34 29.37
CA ILE A 105 14.62 12.88 30.64
C ILE A 105 15.97 12.22 30.37
N LYS A 106 16.85 12.10 31.37
CA LYS A 106 18.16 11.49 31.23
C LYS A 106 18.09 10.02 30.81
N LEU A 107 19.07 9.55 30.08
CA LEU A 107 19.15 8.18 29.59
C LEU A 107 18.98 7.10 30.68
N GLU A 108 19.55 7.33 31.86
CA GLU A 108 19.39 6.41 32.99
C GLU A 108 17.93 6.22 33.39
N LYS A 109 17.11 7.30 33.31
CA LYS A 109 15.67 7.21 33.56
C LYS A 109 14.89 6.53 32.41
N VAL A 110 15.40 6.65 31.18
CA VAL A 110 14.83 5.91 30.05
C VAL A 110 15.11 4.41 30.21
N ARG A 111 16.29 4.01 30.66
CA ARG A 111 16.63 2.61 30.97
C ARG A 111 15.70 2.02 32.05
N GLU A 112 15.46 2.76 33.13
CA GLU A 112 14.53 2.32 34.18
C GLU A 112 13.11 2.10 33.63
N ARG A 113 12.69 2.94 32.70
CA ARG A 113 11.38 2.79 32.03
C ARG A 113 11.39 1.66 31.01
N TYR A 114 12.46 1.51 30.25
CA TYR A 114 12.61 0.40 29.28
C TYR A 114 12.46 -0.96 29.98
N GLU A 115 13.10 -1.17 31.12
CA GLU A 115 12.98 -2.43 31.89
C GLU A 115 11.52 -2.76 32.30
N LYS A 116 10.66 -1.76 32.42
CA LYS A 116 9.26 -1.92 32.84
C LYS A 116 8.27 -1.94 31.66
N GLU A 117 8.53 -1.12 30.64
CA GLU A 117 7.55 -0.80 29.61
C GLU A 117 7.96 -1.33 28.22
N GLY A 118 9.28 -1.50 27.94
CA GLY A 118 9.79 -1.76 26.60
C GLY A 118 10.43 -3.11 26.39
N LYS A 119 11.00 -3.69 27.45
CA LYS A 119 11.85 -4.88 27.38
C LYS A 119 11.16 -6.09 26.77
N TYR A 120 9.95 -6.40 27.21
CA TYR A 120 9.20 -7.55 26.68
C TYR A 120 8.85 -7.38 25.20
N TYR A 121 8.57 -6.15 24.77
CA TYR A 121 8.32 -5.90 23.35
C TYR A 121 9.61 -6.02 22.52
N TYR A 122 10.74 -5.58 23.06
CA TYR A 122 12.03 -5.80 22.42
C TYR A 122 12.37 -7.30 22.29
N GLU A 123 12.09 -8.09 23.33
CA GLU A 123 12.24 -9.55 23.28
C GLU A 123 11.34 -10.18 22.21
N ALA A 124 10.08 -9.73 22.10
CA ALA A 124 9.16 -10.17 21.03
C ALA A 124 9.70 -9.81 19.62
N LEU A 125 10.31 -8.63 19.44
CA LEU A 125 10.95 -8.25 18.18
C LEU A 125 12.14 -9.17 17.84
N LEU A 126 12.93 -9.60 18.83
CA LEU A 126 14.00 -10.57 18.63
C LEU A 126 13.46 -11.95 18.25
N GLU A 127 12.43 -12.42 18.94
CA GLU A 127 11.79 -13.72 18.71
C GLU A 127 11.06 -13.78 17.37
N SER A 128 10.63 -12.65 16.83
CA SER A 128 9.95 -12.58 15.53
C SER A 128 10.81 -13.11 14.38
N ASN A 129 12.11 -13.15 14.56
CA ASN A 129 13.07 -13.63 13.57
C ASN A 129 12.93 -12.96 12.21
N GLY A 130 12.69 -11.64 12.21
CA GLY A 130 12.53 -10.81 11.01
C GLY A 130 11.11 -10.75 10.47
N LYS A 131 10.14 -11.42 11.09
CA LYS A 131 8.72 -11.26 10.76
C LYS A 131 8.18 -9.97 11.35
N SER A 132 7.14 -9.41 10.74
CA SER A 132 6.39 -8.29 11.31
C SER A 132 5.70 -8.71 12.59
N VAL A 133 5.94 -7.96 13.69
CA VAL A 133 5.31 -8.26 14.98
C VAL A 133 3.93 -7.64 15.05
N ILE A 134 2.94 -8.45 15.41
CA ILE A 134 1.58 -8.01 15.69
C ILE A 134 1.16 -8.48 17.09
N THR A 135 0.39 -7.66 17.79
CA THR A 135 -0.16 -8.03 19.08
C THR A 135 -1.40 -8.91 18.93
N SER A 136 -1.78 -9.63 19.98
CA SER A 136 -3.02 -10.43 19.98
C SER A 136 -4.26 -9.55 19.74
N SER A 137 -4.25 -8.29 20.19
CA SER A 137 -5.32 -7.34 19.92
C SER A 137 -5.39 -6.95 18.42
N GLN A 138 -4.25 -6.74 17.77
CA GLN A 138 -4.19 -6.51 16.31
C GLN A 138 -4.61 -7.74 15.53
N LYS A 139 -4.19 -8.94 15.97
CA LYS A 139 -4.64 -10.19 15.35
C LYS A 139 -6.16 -10.37 15.40
N ALA A 140 -6.78 -10.05 16.54
CA ALA A 140 -8.24 -10.07 16.65
C ALA A 140 -8.94 -9.08 15.70
N LYS A 141 -8.38 -7.87 15.52
CA LYS A 141 -8.87 -6.91 14.51
C LYS A 141 -8.74 -7.48 13.09
N ILE A 142 -7.58 -8.04 12.74
CA ILE A 142 -7.35 -8.67 11.44
C ILE A 142 -8.37 -9.77 11.17
N ASP A 143 -8.59 -10.65 12.14
CA ASP A 143 -9.55 -11.75 12.00
C ASP A 143 -10.98 -11.23 11.80
N ALA A 144 -11.39 -10.22 12.55
CA ALA A 144 -12.72 -9.60 12.40
C ALA A 144 -12.91 -8.95 11.02
N ILE A 145 -11.87 -8.28 10.48
CA ILE A 145 -11.89 -7.70 9.12
C ILE A 145 -12.01 -8.80 8.06
N VAL A 146 -11.20 -9.86 8.18
CA VAL A 146 -11.21 -10.98 7.25
C VAL A 146 -12.57 -11.70 7.29
N GLU A 147 -13.12 -11.92 8.48
CA GLU A 147 -14.44 -12.53 8.66
C GLU A 147 -15.54 -11.67 8.02
N SER A 148 -15.51 -10.34 8.30
CA SER A 148 -16.44 -9.40 7.68
C SER A 148 -16.39 -9.50 6.15
N LEU A 149 -15.23 -9.38 5.54
CA LEU A 149 -15.08 -9.41 4.09
C LEU A 149 -15.51 -10.75 3.46
N LYS A 150 -15.27 -11.86 4.15
CA LYS A 150 -15.60 -13.21 3.65
C LYS A 150 -17.08 -13.58 3.77
N TYR A 151 -17.80 -13.03 4.75
CA TYR A 151 -19.15 -13.47 5.07
C TYR A 151 -20.22 -12.39 4.94
N ASN A 152 -19.84 -11.12 4.65
CA ASN A 152 -20.81 -10.07 4.40
C ASN A 152 -21.53 -10.28 3.05
N ASP A 153 -22.84 -10.08 3.02
CA ASP A 153 -23.69 -10.30 1.84
C ASP A 153 -23.25 -9.51 0.60
N PHE A 154 -22.57 -8.36 0.78
CA PHE A 154 -22.12 -7.54 -0.35
C PHE A 154 -20.78 -7.99 -0.93
N THR A 155 -19.93 -8.66 -0.13
CA THR A 155 -18.53 -8.93 -0.51
C THR A 155 -18.17 -10.40 -0.63
N GLN A 156 -18.94 -11.30 -0.01
CA GLN A 156 -18.58 -12.71 0.06
C GLN A 156 -18.32 -13.38 -1.29
N GLU A 157 -19.13 -13.10 -2.32
CA GLU A 157 -18.93 -13.71 -3.63
C GLU A 157 -17.71 -13.14 -4.37
N TRP A 158 -17.36 -11.86 -4.12
CA TRP A 158 -16.16 -11.24 -4.70
C TRP A 158 -14.86 -11.75 -4.07
N ILE A 159 -14.91 -12.18 -2.80
CA ILE A 159 -13.76 -12.67 -2.06
C ILE A 159 -13.59 -14.20 -2.20
N ASN A 160 -14.70 -14.94 -2.08
CA ASN A 160 -14.68 -16.42 -2.03
C ASN A 160 -14.96 -17.05 -3.39
N GLY A 161 -15.60 -16.31 -4.30
CA GLY A 161 -16.17 -16.87 -5.52
C GLY A 161 -17.49 -17.61 -5.28
N SER A 162 -18.09 -18.08 -6.37
CA SER A 162 -19.33 -18.85 -6.37
C SER A 162 -19.43 -19.69 -7.65
N GLU A 163 -20.53 -20.38 -7.85
CA GLU A 163 -20.81 -21.05 -9.15
C GLU A 163 -20.76 -20.07 -10.31
N ARG A 164 -21.18 -18.82 -10.08
CA ARG A 164 -21.18 -17.75 -11.07
C ARG A 164 -19.83 -17.02 -11.17
N TYR A 165 -19.20 -16.72 -10.05
CA TYR A 165 -18.01 -15.89 -10.00
C TYR A 165 -16.74 -16.70 -9.79
N GLU A 166 -15.79 -16.61 -10.73
CA GLU A 166 -14.44 -17.17 -10.61
C GLU A 166 -13.46 -16.08 -10.16
N VAL A 167 -12.81 -16.30 -9.01
CA VAL A 167 -11.92 -15.31 -8.39
C VAL A 167 -10.47 -15.69 -8.61
N HIS A 168 -9.72 -14.83 -9.28
CA HIS A 168 -8.28 -14.91 -9.45
C HIS A 168 -7.62 -13.92 -8.50
N LYS A 169 -6.64 -14.38 -7.71
CA LYS A 169 -5.98 -13.61 -6.65
C LYS A 169 -4.54 -13.29 -7.02
N GLN A 170 -4.03 -12.13 -6.60
CA GLN A 170 -2.66 -11.67 -6.83
C GLN A 170 -2.28 -11.77 -8.31
N VAL A 171 -3.10 -11.13 -9.17
CA VAL A 171 -2.95 -11.23 -10.62
C VAL A 171 -1.94 -10.20 -11.12
N VAL A 172 -0.83 -10.69 -11.63
CA VAL A 172 0.19 -9.85 -12.26
C VAL A 172 -0.24 -9.46 -13.67
N VAL A 173 -0.13 -8.17 -13.98
CA VAL A 173 -0.25 -7.64 -15.34
C VAL A 173 1.06 -6.97 -15.74
N GLU A 174 1.58 -7.36 -16.91
CA GLU A 174 2.72 -6.72 -17.54
C GLU A 174 2.27 -6.18 -18.89
N PHE A 175 2.62 -4.93 -19.15
CA PHE A 175 2.20 -4.23 -20.35
C PHE A 175 3.16 -3.12 -20.73
N ASN A 176 2.99 -2.57 -21.93
CA ASN A 176 3.73 -1.39 -22.37
C ASN A 176 2.83 -0.15 -22.30
N TYR A 177 3.38 0.95 -21.80
CA TYR A 177 2.79 2.28 -21.94
C TYR A 177 3.76 3.16 -22.72
N GLY A 178 3.41 3.47 -23.98
CA GLY A 178 4.38 4.01 -24.93
C GLY A 178 5.59 3.09 -25.09
N LYS A 179 6.79 3.61 -24.84
CA LYS A 179 8.05 2.86 -24.88
C LYS A 179 8.43 2.18 -23.55
N HIS A 180 7.65 2.37 -22.49
CA HIS A 180 7.99 1.93 -21.16
C HIS A 180 7.31 0.61 -20.79
N LYS A 181 8.09 -0.30 -20.22
CA LYS A 181 7.56 -1.50 -19.59
C LYS A 181 6.89 -1.09 -18.26
N CYS A 182 5.68 -1.57 -18.07
CA CYS A 182 4.87 -1.33 -16.87
C CYS A 182 4.46 -2.65 -16.24
N LYS A 183 4.26 -2.63 -14.93
CA LYS A 183 3.77 -3.77 -14.16
C LYS A 183 2.73 -3.36 -13.13
N GLY A 184 1.78 -4.23 -12.90
CA GLY A 184 0.77 -4.10 -11.85
C GLY A 184 0.50 -5.43 -11.19
N LEU A 185 0.05 -5.38 -9.95
CA LEU A 185 -0.43 -6.52 -9.19
C LEU A 185 -1.82 -6.15 -8.68
N LEU A 186 -2.83 -6.89 -9.16
CA LEU A 186 -4.20 -6.71 -8.72
C LEU A 186 -4.50 -7.71 -7.61
N ASP A 187 -5.13 -7.27 -6.55
CA ASP A 187 -5.49 -8.14 -5.43
C ASP A 187 -6.46 -9.24 -5.89
N LEU A 188 -7.49 -8.84 -6.63
CA LEU A 188 -8.49 -9.75 -7.19
C LEU A 188 -8.84 -9.36 -8.63
N VAL A 189 -9.06 -10.37 -9.45
CA VAL A 189 -9.73 -10.25 -10.75
C VAL A 189 -10.84 -11.30 -10.79
N VAL A 190 -12.09 -10.88 -10.96
CA VAL A 190 -13.24 -11.75 -10.89
C VAL A 190 -13.90 -11.87 -12.26
N LEU A 191 -14.07 -13.11 -12.75
CA LEU A 191 -14.81 -13.41 -13.97
C LEU A 191 -16.25 -13.82 -13.62
N ASP A 192 -17.23 -13.09 -14.13
CA ASP A 192 -18.62 -13.53 -14.18
C ASP A 192 -18.79 -14.53 -15.33
N LYS A 193 -18.89 -15.81 -15.01
CA LYS A 193 -18.97 -16.90 -15.99
C LYS A 193 -20.27 -16.88 -16.81
N GLU A 194 -21.33 -16.23 -16.30
CA GLU A 194 -22.60 -16.15 -17.02
C GLU A 194 -22.55 -15.05 -18.10
N THR A 195 -22.00 -13.89 -17.77
CA THR A 195 -21.97 -12.74 -18.67
C THR A 195 -20.66 -12.61 -19.45
N GLY A 196 -19.57 -13.16 -18.92
CA GLY A 196 -18.21 -12.99 -19.43
C GLY A 196 -17.60 -11.62 -19.05
N VAL A 197 -18.16 -10.94 -18.06
CA VAL A 197 -17.62 -9.66 -17.57
C VAL A 197 -16.48 -9.93 -16.58
N VAL A 198 -15.36 -9.23 -16.75
CA VAL A 198 -14.20 -9.27 -15.87
C VAL A 198 -14.18 -8.04 -14.99
N TYR A 199 -14.05 -8.22 -13.69
CA TYR A 199 -14.04 -7.18 -12.65
C TYR A 199 -12.66 -7.07 -12.04
N PRO A 200 -11.88 -6.01 -12.30
CA PRO A 200 -10.64 -5.71 -11.57
C PRO A 200 -10.98 -5.10 -10.21
N ILE A 201 -10.43 -5.67 -9.15
CA ILE A 201 -10.78 -5.29 -7.77
C ILE A 201 -9.50 -5.15 -6.95
N ASP A 202 -9.48 -4.14 -6.07
CA ASP A 202 -8.43 -3.93 -5.08
C ASP A 202 -9.04 -3.80 -3.68
N LEU A 203 -8.39 -4.44 -2.71
CA LEU A 203 -8.85 -4.46 -1.33
C LEU A 203 -8.25 -3.28 -0.56
N LYS A 204 -9.06 -2.61 0.23
CA LYS A 204 -8.58 -1.52 1.08
C LYS A 204 -9.14 -1.62 2.49
N THR A 205 -8.28 -1.37 3.45
CA THR A 205 -8.69 -1.14 4.82
C THR A 205 -8.55 0.33 5.19
N THR A 206 -9.39 0.84 6.07
CA THR A 206 -9.39 2.25 6.47
C THR A 206 -9.72 2.41 7.95
N SER A 207 -9.06 3.36 8.62
CA SER A 207 -9.43 3.80 9.97
C SER A 207 -10.58 4.83 9.99
N SER A 208 -10.94 5.37 8.82
CA SER A 208 -12.11 6.24 8.67
C SER A 208 -13.35 5.39 8.39
N PRO A 209 -14.56 5.85 8.77
CA PRO A 209 -15.79 5.20 8.36
C PRO A 209 -15.81 4.97 6.84
N THR A 210 -16.28 3.81 6.41
CA THR A 210 -16.23 3.41 4.98
C THR A 210 -16.89 4.43 4.05
N HIS A 211 -17.98 5.05 4.47
CA HIS A 211 -18.68 6.08 3.68
C HIS A 211 -17.93 7.43 3.57
N PHE A 212 -16.89 7.66 4.39
CA PHE A 212 -15.98 8.82 4.28
C PHE A 212 -14.67 8.51 3.57
N TRP A 213 -14.53 7.31 2.99
CA TRP A 213 -13.30 6.88 2.34
C TRP A 213 -12.84 7.81 1.20
N MET A 214 -13.73 8.57 0.59
CA MET A 214 -13.39 9.48 -0.51
C MET A 214 -12.31 10.51 -0.15
N SER A 215 -12.18 10.91 1.12
CA SER A 215 -11.08 11.77 1.56
C SER A 215 -9.72 11.07 1.44
N MET A 216 -9.65 9.78 1.71
CA MET A 216 -8.45 8.96 1.57
C MET A 216 -8.18 8.62 0.11
N PHE A 217 -9.24 8.43 -0.70
CA PHE A 217 -9.17 8.16 -2.13
C PHE A 217 -8.28 9.19 -2.85
N TRP A 218 -8.60 10.47 -2.71
CA TRP A 218 -7.84 11.55 -3.33
C TRP A 218 -6.48 11.79 -2.70
N LYS A 219 -6.37 11.63 -1.38
CA LYS A 219 -5.10 11.78 -0.66
C LYS A 219 -4.04 10.79 -1.14
N PHE A 220 -4.44 9.54 -1.37
CA PHE A 220 -3.54 8.46 -1.78
C PHE A 220 -3.53 8.24 -3.29
N ARG A 221 -4.26 9.07 -4.06
CA ARG A 221 -4.33 9.01 -5.51
C ARG A 221 -4.72 7.60 -6.00
N TYR A 222 -5.82 7.10 -5.46
CA TYR A 222 -6.39 5.81 -5.89
C TYR A 222 -7.03 5.91 -7.28
N ASP A 223 -7.35 7.11 -7.77
CA ASP A 223 -7.69 7.40 -9.15
C ASP A 223 -6.59 6.94 -10.12
N ILE A 224 -5.33 7.24 -9.82
CA ILE A 224 -4.18 6.77 -10.61
C ILE A 224 -4.07 5.24 -10.57
N GLN A 225 -4.24 4.64 -9.39
CA GLN A 225 -4.18 3.18 -9.25
C GLN A 225 -5.24 2.49 -10.09
N ALA A 226 -6.49 2.94 -9.99
CA ALA A 226 -7.60 2.37 -10.74
C ALA A 226 -7.41 2.51 -12.26
N ALA A 227 -7.01 3.70 -12.72
CA ALA A 227 -6.77 3.96 -14.14
C ALA A 227 -5.60 3.15 -14.70
N PHE A 228 -4.48 3.08 -13.95
CA PHE A 228 -3.29 2.35 -14.36
C PHE A 228 -3.55 0.84 -14.45
N TYR A 229 -4.27 0.28 -13.50
CA TYR A 229 -4.62 -1.14 -13.51
C TYR A 229 -5.67 -1.45 -14.58
N THR A 230 -6.68 -0.59 -14.77
CA THR A 230 -7.64 -0.73 -15.88
C THR A 230 -6.92 -0.77 -17.22
N TYR A 231 -5.99 0.17 -17.46
CA TYR A 231 -5.17 0.17 -18.66
C TYR A 231 -4.33 -1.11 -18.78
N GLY A 232 -3.70 -1.53 -17.69
CA GLY A 232 -2.87 -2.74 -17.65
C GLY A 232 -3.65 -4.01 -17.98
N VAL A 233 -4.86 -4.16 -17.45
CA VAL A 233 -5.75 -5.29 -17.76
C VAL A 233 -6.08 -5.34 -19.25
N ILE A 234 -6.41 -4.19 -19.85
CA ILE A 234 -6.70 -4.10 -21.29
C ILE A 234 -5.45 -4.40 -22.12
N ALA A 235 -4.35 -3.70 -21.84
CA ALA A 235 -3.13 -3.78 -22.64
C ALA A 235 -2.42 -5.14 -22.55
N SER A 236 -2.58 -5.87 -21.45
CA SER A 236 -2.04 -7.23 -21.29
C SER A 236 -2.90 -8.32 -21.95
N GLY A 237 -4.11 -7.98 -22.42
CA GLY A 237 -5.08 -8.96 -22.94
C GLY A 237 -5.60 -9.91 -21.86
N LEU A 238 -5.64 -9.46 -20.59
CA LEU A 238 -6.05 -10.31 -19.47
C LEU A 238 -7.52 -10.74 -19.58
N VAL A 239 -8.39 -9.88 -20.11
CA VAL A 239 -9.82 -10.20 -20.29
C VAL A 239 -9.97 -11.45 -21.14
N GLU A 240 -9.32 -11.48 -22.30
CA GLU A 240 -9.37 -12.61 -23.23
C GLU A 240 -8.69 -13.86 -22.66
N LYS A 241 -7.56 -13.68 -21.96
CA LYS A 241 -6.83 -14.78 -21.30
C LYS A 241 -7.66 -15.51 -20.26
N LEU A 242 -8.58 -14.79 -19.60
CA LEU A 242 -9.53 -15.35 -18.63
C LEU A 242 -10.81 -15.89 -19.29
N GLY A 243 -10.93 -15.83 -20.62
CA GLY A 243 -12.16 -16.19 -21.32
C GLY A 243 -13.29 -15.16 -21.17
N GLY A 244 -12.97 -13.96 -20.73
CA GLY A 244 -13.92 -12.86 -20.62
C GLY A 244 -14.26 -12.22 -21.96
N LYS A 245 -15.36 -11.45 -21.98
CA LYS A 245 -15.85 -10.74 -23.16
C LYS A 245 -15.75 -9.23 -23.02
N SER A 246 -15.78 -8.73 -21.79
CA SER A 246 -15.72 -7.30 -21.50
C SER A 246 -15.10 -7.02 -20.13
N LEU A 247 -14.59 -5.81 -19.95
CA LEU A 247 -14.04 -5.33 -18.70
C LEU A 247 -15.04 -4.41 -18.01
N HIS A 248 -15.29 -4.66 -16.74
CA HIS A 248 -16.06 -3.77 -15.88
C HIS A 248 -15.18 -2.62 -15.36
N PRO A 249 -15.74 -1.45 -15.03
CA PRO A 249 -15.00 -0.42 -14.30
C PRO A 249 -14.34 -0.96 -13.02
N PHE A 250 -13.20 -0.37 -12.68
CA PHE A 250 -12.41 -0.77 -11.50
C PHE A 250 -13.20 -0.59 -10.20
N ARG A 251 -13.03 -1.53 -9.28
CA ARG A 251 -13.68 -1.51 -7.96
C ARG A 251 -12.67 -1.52 -6.83
N PHE A 252 -13.02 -0.82 -5.75
CA PHE A 252 -12.38 -0.98 -4.46
C PHE A 252 -13.38 -1.60 -3.48
N ILE A 253 -12.98 -2.65 -2.77
CA ILE A 253 -13.70 -3.16 -1.62
C ILE A 253 -13.02 -2.61 -0.38
N VAL A 254 -13.76 -1.84 0.42
CA VAL A 254 -13.22 -1.08 1.55
C VAL A 254 -13.87 -1.52 2.85
N GLU A 255 -13.05 -1.93 3.83
CA GLU A 255 -13.51 -2.27 5.17
C GLU A 255 -12.87 -1.37 6.23
N ASN A 256 -13.61 -1.11 7.31
CA ASN A 256 -13.10 -0.34 8.44
C ASN A 256 -12.26 -1.20 9.37
N GLN A 257 -11.09 -0.70 9.78
CA GLN A 257 -10.17 -1.41 10.68
C GLN A 257 -10.63 -1.42 12.13
N ASP A 258 -11.31 -0.34 12.56
CA ASP A 258 -11.69 -0.17 13.96
C ASP A 258 -13.11 -0.68 14.25
N TYR A 259 -13.97 -0.71 13.24
CA TYR A 259 -15.36 -1.15 13.30
C TYR A 259 -15.71 -2.02 12.11
N PRO A 260 -15.14 -3.24 12.00
CA PRO A 260 -15.42 -4.14 10.87
C PRO A 260 -16.86 -4.64 10.92
N GLY A 261 -17.41 -5.00 9.76
CA GLY A 261 -18.76 -5.54 9.59
C GLY A 261 -19.64 -4.76 8.62
N SER A 262 -19.12 -3.70 8.02
CA SER A 262 -19.87 -2.87 7.07
C SER A 262 -19.02 -2.48 5.86
N PRO A 263 -18.48 -3.46 5.10
CA PRO A 263 -17.69 -3.18 3.92
C PRO A 263 -18.54 -2.53 2.84
N LEU A 264 -17.91 -1.64 2.06
CA LEU A 264 -18.52 -1.00 0.91
C LEU A 264 -17.72 -1.28 -0.36
N ILE A 265 -18.43 -1.34 -1.49
CA ILE A 265 -17.84 -1.47 -2.81
C ILE A 265 -17.95 -0.13 -3.51
N TYR A 266 -16.80 0.45 -3.86
CA TYR A 266 -16.70 1.69 -4.63
C TYR A 266 -16.34 1.35 -6.07
N GLU A 267 -17.20 1.72 -7.00
CA GLU A 267 -16.99 1.54 -8.43
C GLU A 267 -16.53 2.85 -9.06
N MET A 268 -15.51 2.77 -9.89
CA MET A 268 -14.93 3.94 -10.54
C MET A 268 -15.76 4.38 -11.74
N SER A 269 -16.17 5.64 -11.76
CA SER A 269 -16.77 6.22 -12.96
C SER A 269 -15.73 6.40 -14.07
N GLU A 270 -16.21 6.46 -15.31
CA GLU A 270 -15.35 6.74 -16.47
C GLU A 270 -14.59 8.07 -16.33
N GLU A 271 -15.24 9.09 -15.72
CA GLU A 271 -14.63 10.39 -15.44
C GLU A 271 -13.43 10.26 -14.48
N ILE A 272 -13.58 9.52 -13.38
CA ILE A 272 -12.50 9.28 -12.41
C ILE A 272 -11.34 8.51 -13.06
N LEU A 273 -11.63 7.51 -13.88
CA LEU A 273 -10.59 6.79 -14.62
C LEU A 273 -9.83 7.71 -15.60
N LYS A 274 -10.54 8.62 -16.28
CA LYS A 274 -9.91 9.63 -17.16
C LYS A 274 -9.02 10.59 -16.36
N ILE A 275 -9.47 11.07 -15.19
CA ILE A 275 -8.64 11.90 -14.32
C ILE A 275 -7.40 11.16 -13.86
N GLY A 276 -7.53 9.91 -13.44
CA GLY A 276 -6.40 9.07 -13.02
C GLY A 276 -5.39 8.82 -14.13
N GLN A 277 -5.84 8.77 -15.40
CA GLN A 277 -4.97 8.58 -16.56
C GLN A 277 -4.39 9.90 -17.07
N PHE A 278 -5.24 10.84 -17.45
CA PHE A 278 -4.87 12.05 -18.19
C PHE A 278 -4.76 13.31 -17.34
N GLY A 279 -5.11 13.20 -16.05
CA GLY A 279 -5.32 14.38 -15.20
C GLY A 279 -6.65 15.08 -15.50
N GLY A 280 -6.98 16.04 -14.66
CA GLY A 280 -8.21 16.82 -14.81
C GLY A 280 -8.63 17.50 -13.52
N GLU A 281 -9.76 18.20 -13.59
CA GLU A 281 -10.33 18.87 -12.43
C GLU A 281 -11.42 18.01 -11.77
N HIS A 282 -11.39 17.97 -10.44
CA HIS A 282 -12.49 17.42 -9.65
C HIS A 282 -12.72 18.30 -8.42
N ASN A 283 -13.96 18.75 -8.24
CA ASN A 283 -14.37 19.64 -7.15
C ASN A 283 -13.48 20.89 -7.00
N GLY A 284 -13.15 21.56 -8.11
CA GLY A 284 -12.33 22.78 -8.13
C GLY A 284 -10.84 22.55 -7.89
N ARG A 285 -10.38 21.31 -7.82
CA ARG A 285 -8.96 20.96 -7.65
C ARG A 285 -8.43 20.22 -8.88
N GLN A 286 -7.28 20.67 -9.38
CA GLN A 286 -6.56 20.00 -10.45
C GLN A 286 -5.77 18.79 -9.92
N TYR A 287 -5.86 17.69 -10.67
CA TYR A 287 -5.13 16.47 -10.41
C TYR A 287 -4.32 16.08 -11.64
N GLU A 288 -3.12 15.62 -11.43
CA GLU A 288 -2.29 15.04 -12.50
C GLU A 288 -2.56 13.53 -12.57
N GLY A 289 -2.64 12.98 -13.78
CA GLY A 289 -2.79 11.54 -13.99
C GLY A 289 -1.44 10.83 -14.16
N PHE A 290 -1.48 9.53 -14.39
CA PHE A 290 -0.24 8.78 -14.62
C PHE A 290 0.43 9.11 -15.96
N ASP A 291 -0.28 9.67 -16.93
CA ASP A 291 0.27 10.17 -18.19
C ASP A 291 1.29 11.28 -17.96
N GLN A 292 0.93 12.28 -17.13
CA GLN A 292 1.86 13.33 -16.72
C GLN A 292 3.02 12.77 -15.89
N ALA A 293 2.77 11.75 -15.07
CA ALA A 293 3.86 11.11 -14.31
C ALA A 293 4.86 10.41 -15.24
N VAL A 294 4.40 9.75 -16.29
CA VAL A 294 5.27 9.14 -17.30
C VAL A 294 6.05 10.21 -18.08
N ALA A 295 5.40 11.31 -18.49
CA ALA A 295 6.08 12.41 -19.16
C ALA A 295 7.18 13.04 -18.28
N ARG A 296 6.91 13.21 -16.96
CA ARG A 296 7.95 13.65 -16.01
C ARG A 296 9.09 12.66 -15.89
N TYR A 297 8.78 11.37 -15.82
CA TYR A 297 9.79 10.31 -15.80
C TYR A 297 10.71 10.41 -17.03
N GLU A 298 10.14 10.54 -18.23
CA GLU A 298 10.90 10.72 -19.46
C GLU A 298 11.82 11.93 -19.39
N TRP A 299 11.29 13.07 -18.95
CA TRP A 299 12.07 14.28 -18.80
C TRP A 299 13.26 14.10 -17.84
N HIS A 300 13.03 13.47 -16.68
CA HIS A 300 14.09 13.22 -15.69
C HIS A 300 15.16 12.25 -16.24
N VAL A 301 14.76 11.22 -16.97
CA VAL A 301 15.69 10.29 -17.62
C VAL A 301 16.51 10.97 -18.70
N GLU A 302 15.88 11.79 -19.56
CA GLU A 302 16.55 12.48 -20.67
C GLU A 302 17.57 13.53 -20.19
N ASN A 303 17.31 14.17 -19.06
CA ASN A 303 18.18 15.24 -18.54
C ASN A 303 19.13 14.76 -17.44
N ASP A 304 18.95 13.55 -16.93
CA ASP A 304 19.68 13.00 -15.76
C ASP A 304 19.62 13.95 -14.52
N LEU A 305 18.46 14.54 -14.27
CA LEU A 305 18.22 15.53 -13.23
C LEU A 305 17.14 15.04 -12.26
N TRP A 306 17.51 14.67 -11.03
CA TRP A 306 16.62 14.03 -10.05
C TRP A 306 16.47 14.75 -8.71
N ASN A 307 17.25 15.84 -8.47
CA ASN A 307 17.25 16.51 -7.16
C ASN A 307 16.02 17.37 -6.89
N TYR A 308 15.37 17.85 -7.96
CA TYR A 308 14.19 18.70 -7.86
C TYR A 308 13.11 18.25 -8.85
N PRO A 309 11.83 18.58 -8.64
CA PRO A 309 10.79 18.43 -9.64
C PRO A 309 11.14 19.17 -10.95
N MET A 310 10.67 18.66 -12.08
CA MET A 310 10.91 19.20 -13.41
C MET A 310 10.65 20.71 -13.49
N HIS A 311 9.53 21.19 -12.95
CA HIS A 311 9.17 22.61 -12.99
C HIS A 311 10.15 23.51 -12.22
N ASP A 312 10.78 23.01 -11.15
CA ASP A 312 11.77 23.78 -10.40
C ASP A 312 13.06 23.98 -11.24
N TYR A 313 13.47 22.97 -12.00
CA TYR A 313 14.57 23.12 -12.96
C TYR A 313 14.22 24.15 -14.06
N GLN A 314 13.01 24.06 -14.62
CA GLN A 314 12.54 24.96 -15.66
C GLN A 314 12.45 26.42 -15.19
N ASN A 315 12.06 26.62 -13.93
CA ASN A 315 11.93 27.93 -13.30
C ASN A 315 13.19 28.37 -12.52
N LYS A 316 14.32 27.65 -12.66
CA LYS A 316 15.59 27.94 -11.98
C LYS A 316 15.45 28.07 -10.46
N GLY A 317 14.59 27.24 -9.85
CA GLY A 317 14.31 27.22 -8.43
C GLY A 317 13.41 28.36 -7.92
N ILE A 318 12.85 29.17 -8.80
CA ILE A 318 11.98 30.29 -8.39
C ILE A 318 10.54 29.76 -8.23
N ARG A 319 9.99 29.95 -7.02
CA ARG A 319 8.57 29.70 -6.69
C ARG A 319 7.91 30.98 -6.24
N ILE A 320 6.75 31.32 -6.81
CA ILE A 320 5.99 32.51 -6.45
C ILE A 320 5.00 32.12 -5.32
N ILE A 321 5.10 32.81 -4.18
CA ILE A 321 4.18 32.62 -3.05
C ILE A 321 2.96 33.52 -3.29
N GLY A 322 1.76 32.93 -3.21
CA GLY A 322 0.49 33.66 -3.37
C GLY A 322 -0.17 33.53 -4.75
N GLN A 323 0.31 32.60 -5.59
CA GLN A 323 -0.41 32.16 -6.79
C GLN A 323 -1.11 30.83 -6.55
#